data_72047abc8c94f051aeb76a021c011bfc
#
_entry.id   72047abc8c94f051aeb76a021c011bfc
#
_cell.length_a   1.000
_cell.length_b   1.000
_cell.length_c   1.000
_cell.angle_alpha   90.00
_cell.angle_beta   90.00
_cell.angle_gamma   90.00
#
_symmetry.space_group_name_H-M   'P 1'
#
loop_
_entity.id
_entity.type
_entity.pdbx_description
1 polymer ?
#
loop_
_entity_poly.entity_id
_entity_poly.type
_entity_poly.pdbx_seq_one_letter_code
_entity_poly.pdbx_strand_id
1 'polypeptide(L)'
;MRKLWNVLRWPFVFLLVVVLAVVAARVVNHFRYPEPALAYAEPRNPASYPTELPGIEVTPIADGRVRGFHLRPETIRHEGVVLTWGGSEGGPDFEHAELLARAGHEVLSLFYFGQPGQPETLDRVPVETASQAIDWAEANAESADPVTIVGTSKGAELAALLPTYEPRVDNLVLFAPMDHVMQGMDQRNVVSSWTVGGQDVPYVAYADAPGRGPVLRLALASLLGAPIHLRPVFEGALEAPQSGDARIDLTRLPGEMLVFAGGDDQVWPADAAARRIAEDLPESTEVHIYDDAGHVFSVPGAHADGMLSGGSAEANAAALEESNRILVERLADWSR
;
A
#
# COMPACT_ATOMS: atom_id res chain seq x y z
N MET A 1 -13.10 -26.89 -53.33
CA MET A 1 -13.62 -26.78 -51.95
C MET A 1 -12.91 -27.69 -50.94
N ARG A 2 -12.75 -29.02 -51.20
CA ARG A 2 -12.05 -29.94 -50.24
C ARG A 2 -10.58 -29.58 -49.91
N LYS A 3 -9.80 -29.09 -50.88
CA LYS A 3 -8.40 -28.69 -50.63
C LYS A 3 -8.29 -27.42 -49.76
N LEU A 4 -9.18 -26.45 -49.95
CA LEU A 4 -9.23 -25.22 -49.15
C LEU A 4 -9.67 -25.50 -47.69
N TRP A 5 -10.62 -26.42 -47.50
CA TRP A 5 -11.04 -26.89 -46.18
C TRP A 5 -9.90 -27.58 -45.41
N ASN A 6 -9.11 -28.41 -46.10
CA ASN A 6 -7.97 -29.08 -45.48
C ASN A 6 -6.84 -28.13 -45.06
N VAL A 7 -6.67 -26.98 -45.74
CA VAL A 7 -5.68 -25.97 -45.37
C VAL A 7 -6.18 -25.12 -44.20
N LEU A 8 -7.47 -24.76 -44.19
CA LEU A 8 -8.06 -23.91 -43.15
C LEU A 8 -8.33 -24.65 -41.84
N ARG A 9 -8.54 -25.97 -41.85
CA ARG A 9 -8.84 -26.73 -40.61
C ARG A 9 -7.68 -26.77 -39.61
N TRP A 10 -6.43 -26.79 -40.10
CA TRP A 10 -5.26 -26.89 -39.22
C TRP A 10 -5.04 -25.62 -38.37
N PRO A 11 -5.15 -24.40 -38.89
CA PRO A 11 -5.19 -23.19 -38.05
C PRO A 11 -6.30 -23.19 -37.00
N PHE A 12 -7.49 -23.71 -37.38
CA PHE A 12 -8.62 -23.83 -36.42
C PHE A 12 -8.33 -24.85 -35.33
N VAL A 13 -7.79 -26.02 -35.68
CA VAL A 13 -7.38 -27.05 -34.71
C VAL A 13 -6.28 -26.51 -33.81
N PHE A 14 -5.28 -25.83 -34.35
CA PHE A 14 -4.20 -25.20 -33.58
C PHE A 14 -4.77 -24.15 -32.62
N LEU A 15 -5.63 -23.26 -33.08
CA LEU A 15 -6.25 -22.25 -32.24
C LEU A 15 -7.08 -22.90 -31.11
N LEU A 16 -7.85 -23.93 -31.42
CA LEU A 16 -8.62 -24.68 -30.42
C LEU A 16 -7.71 -25.33 -29.37
N VAL A 17 -6.60 -25.92 -29.78
CA VAL A 17 -5.64 -26.52 -28.84
C VAL A 17 -5.02 -25.44 -27.95
N VAL A 18 -4.65 -24.27 -28.50
CA VAL A 18 -4.13 -23.15 -27.70
C VAL A 18 -5.17 -22.67 -26.69
N VAL A 19 -6.41 -22.47 -27.11
CA VAL A 19 -7.51 -22.05 -26.22
C VAL A 19 -7.71 -23.07 -25.10
N LEU A 20 -7.77 -24.37 -25.43
CA LEU A 20 -7.91 -25.43 -24.43
C LEU A 20 -6.73 -25.47 -23.46
N ALA A 21 -5.50 -25.25 -23.95
CA ALA A 21 -4.31 -25.18 -23.10
C ALA A 21 -4.36 -23.99 -22.15
N VAL A 22 -4.80 -22.82 -22.61
CA VAL A 22 -4.98 -21.62 -21.78
C VAL A 22 -6.06 -21.86 -20.71
N VAL A 23 -7.21 -22.43 -21.10
CA VAL A 23 -8.29 -22.76 -20.16
C VAL A 23 -7.82 -23.75 -19.10
N ALA A 24 -7.12 -24.81 -19.52
CA ALA A 24 -6.55 -25.80 -18.61
C ALA A 24 -5.55 -25.15 -17.63
N ALA A 25 -4.66 -24.28 -18.13
CA ALA A 25 -3.72 -23.56 -17.29
C ALA A 25 -4.44 -22.66 -16.26
N ARG A 26 -5.48 -21.91 -16.68
CA ARG A 26 -6.29 -21.09 -15.77
C ARG A 26 -6.98 -21.92 -14.68
N VAL A 27 -7.55 -23.07 -15.04
CA VAL A 27 -8.15 -23.98 -14.06
C VAL A 27 -7.11 -24.50 -13.08
N VAL A 28 -5.94 -24.93 -13.56
CA VAL A 28 -4.85 -25.40 -12.69
C VAL A 28 -4.39 -24.26 -11.77
N ASN A 29 -4.19 -23.06 -12.29
CA ASN A 29 -3.71 -21.92 -11.51
C ASN A 29 -4.74 -21.44 -10.49
N HIS A 30 -6.04 -21.48 -10.81
CA HIS A 30 -7.11 -21.18 -9.85
C HIS A 30 -7.05 -22.09 -8.59
N PHE A 31 -6.75 -23.38 -8.77
CA PHE A 31 -6.59 -24.29 -7.62
C PHE A 31 -5.21 -24.21 -6.97
N ARG A 32 -4.18 -23.83 -7.72
CA ARG A 32 -2.81 -23.69 -7.22
C ARG A 32 -2.60 -22.41 -6.40
N TYR A 33 -3.32 -21.36 -6.76
CA TYR A 33 -3.23 -20.03 -6.16
C TYR A 33 -4.62 -19.58 -5.69
N PRO A 34 -5.14 -20.17 -4.60
CA PRO A 34 -6.41 -19.71 -4.03
C PRO A 34 -6.22 -18.32 -3.43
N GLU A 35 -7.20 -17.43 -3.70
CA GLU A 35 -7.20 -16.11 -3.06
C GLU A 35 -7.36 -16.27 -1.54
N PRO A 36 -6.55 -15.60 -0.73
CA PRO A 36 -6.70 -15.59 0.72
C PRO A 36 -7.98 -14.86 1.12
N ALA A 37 -8.55 -15.25 2.26
CA ALA A 37 -9.60 -14.46 2.89
C ALA A 37 -8.98 -13.21 3.50
N LEU A 38 -9.37 -12.04 3.00
CA LEU A 38 -9.00 -10.75 3.59
C LEU A 38 -9.95 -10.42 4.73
N ALA A 39 -9.47 -9.66 5.73
CA ALA A 39 -10.29 -9.21 6.84
C ALA A 39 -11.48 -8.37 6.37
N TYR A 40 -11.26 -7.54 5.33
CA TYR A 40 -12.28 -6.70 4.70
C TYR A 40 -12.32 -6.99 3.20
N ALA A 41 -13.36 -7.71 2.76
CA ALA A 41 -13.51 -8.15 1.37
C ALA A 41 -13.70 -7.00 0.37
N GLU A 42 -14.24 -5.87 0.83
CA GLU A 42 -14.48 -4.66 0.03
C GLU A 42 -13.78 -3.45 0.67
N PRO A 43 -12.45 -3.31 0.50
CA PRO A 43 -11.65 -2.33 1.27
C PRO A 43 -12.07 -0.87 1.05
N ARG A 44 -12.68 -0.52 -0.09
CA ARG A 44 -13.20 0.83 -0.36
C ARG A 44 -14.65 1.05 0.05
N ASN A 45 -15.33 0.03 0.54
CA ASN A 45 -16.72 0.15 1.01
C ASN A 45 -16.74 0.46 2.52
N PRO A 46 -17.12 1.67 2.96
CA PRO A 46 -17.16 1.99 4.38
C PRO A 46 -18.07 1.06 5.19
N ALA A 47 -19.09 0.47 4.57
CA ALA A 47 -20.00 -0.46 5.24
C ALA A 47 -19.38 -1.83 5.56
N SER A 48 -18.19 -2.12 5.02
CA SER A 48 -17.45 -3.36 5.33
C SER A 48 -16.73 -3.31 6.68
N TYR A 49 -16.63 -2.12 7.29
CA TYR A 49 -15.91 -1.91 8.54
C TYR A 49 -16.85 -1.86 9.74
N PRO A 50 -16.43 -2.37 10.91
CA PRO A 50 -17.26 -2.32 12.11
C PRO A 50 -17.46 -0.88 12.59
N THR A 51 -18.68 -0.58 13.02
CA THR A 51 -19.04 0.68 13.66
C THR A 51 -19.14 0.54 15.18
N GLU A 52 -18.99 -0.68 15.70
CA GLU A 52 -19.04 -1.00 17.12
C GLU A 52 -17.84 -1.90 17.46
N LEU A 53 -16.97 -1.44 18.33
CA LEU A 53 -15.84 -2.20 18.87
C LEU A 53 -15.87 -2.12 20.41
N PRO A 54 -15.67 -3.22 21.13
CA PRO A 54 -15.66 -3.18 22.60
C PRO A 54 -14.59 -2.21 23.12
N GLY A 55 -15.01 -1.19 23.89
CA GLY A 55 -14.12 -0.19 24.50
C GLY A 55 -13.59 0.87 23.54
N ILE A 56 -14.11 0.95 22.31
CA ILE A 56 -13.71 1.94 21.31
C ILE A 56 -14.97 2.51 20.64
N GLU A 57 -15.13 3.81 20.67
CA GLU A 57 -16.13 4.52 19.87
C GLU A 57 -15.61 4.64 18.42
N VAL A 58 -16.39 4.15 17.47
CA VAL A 58 -16.06 4.23 16.05
C VAL A 58 -17.06 5.16 15.37
N THR A 59 -16.60 6.36 15.00
CA THR A 59 -17.42 7.38 14.35
C THR A 59 -17.01 7.55 12.90
N PRO A 60 -17.92 7.37 11.91
CA PRO A 60 -17.62 7.66 10.51
C PRO A 60 -17.29 9.14 10.29
N ILE A 61 -16.22 9.42 9.53
CA ILE A 61 -15.84 10.76 9.09
C ILE A 61 -16.29 10.97 7.66
N ALA A 62 -17.04 12.07 7.43
CA ALA A 62 -17.57 12.43 6.12
C ALA A 62 -17.51 13.96 5.91
N ASP A 63 -16.33 14.56 6.04
CA ASP A 63 -16.09 15.97 5.91
C ASP A 63 -15.20 16.29 4.69
N GLY A 64 -15.78 16.91 3.67
CA GLY A 64 -15.10 17.24 2.42
C GLY A 64 -14.40 16.01 1.80
N ARG A 65 -13.07 16.05 1.73
CA ARG A 65 -12.23 14.93 1.29
C ARG A 65 -11.78 14.02 2.43
N VAL A 66 -11.94 14.44 3.69
CA VAL A 66 -11.61 13.60 4.85
C VAL A 66 -12.71 12.56 4.99
N ARG A 67 -12.38 11.32 4.67
CA ARG A 67 -13.28 10.17 4.65
C ARG A 67 -12.64 9.02 5.39
N GLY A 68 -13.39 8.38 6.28
CA GLY A 68 -12.88 7.27 7.07
C GLY A 68 -13.60 7.11 8.38
N PHE A 69 -12.84 6.79 9.41
CA PHE A 69 -13.34 6.50 10.74
C PHE A 69 -12.46 7.16 11.80
N HIS A 70 -13.09 7.72 12.81
CA HIS A 70 -12.45 8.13 14.03
C HIS A 70 -12.64 7.04 15.08
N LEU A 71 -11.56 6.44 15.53
CA LEU A 71 -11.53 5.42 16.57
C LEU A 71 -11.04 6.06 17.87
N ARG A 72 -11.96 6.26 18.81
CA ARG A 72 -11.68 6.87 20.10
C ARG A 72 -11.83 5.82 21.19
N PRO A 73 -10.74 5.40 21.86
CA PRO A 73 -10.84 4.49 23.01
C PRO A 73 -11.55 5.14 24.19
N GLU A 74 -12.29 4.36 24.98
CA GLU A 74 -12.92 4.85 26.24
C GLU A 74 -11.90 5.47 27.21
N THR A 75 -10.66 5.01 27.16
CA THR A 75 -9.55 5.56 27.92
C THR A 75 -8.39 5.84 26.97
N ILE A 76 -8.21 7.12 26.63
CA ILE A 76 -7.04 7.60 25.90
C ILE A 76 -5.85 7.55 26.88
N ARG A 77 -4.76 6.91 26.48
CA ARG A 77 -3.56 6.68 27.30
C ARG A 77 -2.34 7.41 26.78
N HIS A 78 -2.40 7.87 25.56
CA HIS A 78 -1.29 8.44 24.81
C HIS A 78 -1.70 9.80 24.24
N GLU A 79 -0.82 10.78 24.32
CA GLU A 79 -1.04 12.08 23.70
C GLU A 79 -0.89 11.99 22.17
N GLY A 80 -1.50 12.94 21.47
CA GLY A 80 -1.44 13.03 20.02
C GLY A 80 -2.49 12.17 19.30
N VAL A 81 -2.39 12.19 17.99
CA VAL A 81 -3.29 11.45 17.08
C VAL A 81 -2.51 10.61 16.08
N VAL A 82 -3.03 9.43 15.77
CA VAL A 82 -2.48 8.57 14.73
C VAL A 82 -3.40 8.60 13.50
N LEU A 83 -2.85 8.86 12.32
CA LEU A 83 -3.57 8.73 11.05
C LEU A 83 -3.08 7.46 10.33
N THR A 84 -4.01 6.61 9.85
CA THR A 84 -3.65 5.40 9.13
C THR A 84 -4.17 5.44 7.69
N TRP A 85 -3.37 4.93 6.74
CA TRP A 85 -3.71 4.73 5.34
C TRP A 85 -3.26 3.38 4.83
N GLY A 86 -4.16 2.66 4.14
CA GLY A 86 -3.85 1.41 3.46
C GLY A 86 -3.09 1.60 2.15
N GLY A 87 -3.03 0.55 1.37
CA GLY A 87 -2.30 0.51 0.10
C GLY A 87 -3.14 0.88 -1.12
N SER A 88 -2.76 0.31 -2.25
CA SER A 88 -3.40 0.53 -3.55
C SER A 88 -4.82 -0.05 -3.65
N GLU A 89 -5.21 -0.91 -2.74
CA GLU A 89 -6.59 -1.41 -2.59
C GLU A 89 -7.56 -0.29 -2.17
N GLY A 90 -7.03 0.79 -1.57
CA GLY A 90 -7.77 1.98 -1.16
C GLY A 90 -8.54 1.83 0.15
N GLY A 91 -8.14 0.88 1.00
CA GLY A 91 -8.65 0.76 2.37
C GLY A 91 -8.01 1.78 3.33
N PRO A 92 -8.60 1.96 4.52
CA PRO A 92 -8.13 2.95 5.49
C PRO A 92 -7.09 2.38 6.48
N ASP A 93 -6.58 1.16 6.27
CA ASP A 93 -5.72 0.42 7.20
C ASP A 93 -6.37 0.25 8.59
N PHE A 94 -7.60 -0.24 8.58
CA PHE A 94 -8.43 -0.32 9.78
C PHE A 94 -7.88 -1.32 10.82
N GLU A 95 -7.13 -2.35 10.40
CA GLU A 95 -6.52 -3.34 11.30
C GLU A 95 -5.47 -2.69 12.20
N HIS A 96 -4.56 -1.89 11.64
CA HIS A 96 -3.62 -1.12 12.46
C HIS A 96 -4.33 -0.04 13.29
N ALA A 97 -5.37 0.60 12.74
CA ALA A 97 -6.15 1.58 13.50
C ALA A 97 -6.82 0.95 14.72
N GLU A 98 -7.45 -0.22 14.57
CA GLU A 98 -8.06 -0.95 15.68
C GLU A 98 -7.01 -1.38 16.71
N LEU A 99 -5.86 -1.91 16.25
CA LEU A 99 -4.75 -2.32 17.12
C LEU A 99 -4.29 -1.15 18.01
N LEU A 100 -4.06 0.01 17.41
CA LEU A 100 -3.57 1.21 18.10
C LEU A 100 -4.63 1.82 19.01
N ALA A 101 -5.90 1.82 18.60
CA ALA A 101 -7.00 2.26 19.46
C ALA A 101 -7.17 1.35 20.68
N ARG A 102 -6.99 0.02 20.53
CA ARG A 102 -6.95 -0.92 21.67
C ARG A 102 -5.77 -0.69 22.60
N ALA A 103 -4.65 -0.20 22.08
CA ALA A 103 -3.50 0.21 22.88
C ALA A 103 -3.72 1.54 23.61
N GLY A 104 -4.73 2.33 23.25
CA GLY A 104 -5.11 3.58 23.89
C GLY A 104 -4.74 4.84 23.14
N HIS A 105 -4.38 4.74 21.86
CA HIS A 105 -4.20 5.88 20.96
C HIS A 105 -5.55 6.33 20.38
N GLU A 106 -5.71 7.62 20.15
CA GLU A 106 -6.80 8.15 19.34
C GLU A 106 -6.38 8.08 17.86
N VAL A 107 -7.23 7.50 17.00
CA VAL A 107 -6.84 7.12 15.63
C VAL A 107 -7.85 7.60 14.60
N LEU A 108 -7.35 8.16 13.49
CA LEU A 108 -8.11 8.41 12.27
C LEU A 108 -7.71 7.38 11.20
N SER A 109 -8.62 6.49 10.85
CA SER A 109 -8.44 5.46 9.83
C SER A 109 -9.06 5.95 8.52
N LEU A 110 -8.24 6.32 7.53
CA LEU A 110 -8.65 7.22 6.45
C LEU A 110 -8.52 6.61 5.06
N PHE A 111 -9.52 6.87 4.23
CA PHE A 111 -9.44 6.70 2.79
C PHE A 111 -8.76 7.93 2.16
N TYR A 112 -8.00 7.74 1.09
CA TYR A 112 -7.39 8.84 0.35
C TYR A 112 -7.84 8.90 -1.12
N PHE A 113 -8.57 7.87 -1.61
CA PHE A 113 -9.26 7.86 -2.90
C PHE A 113 -10.49 6.94 -2.86
N GLY A 114 -11.33 7.03 -3.88
CA GLY A 114 -12.50 6.16 -4.07
C GLY A 114 -13.74 6.58 -3.29
N GLN A 115 -13.68 7.62 -2.45
CA GLN A 115 -14.81 8.10 -1.67
C GLN A 115 -15.42 9.39 -2.27
N PRO A 116 -16.67 9.75 -1.93
CA PRO A 116 -17.27 11.01 -2.37
C PRO A 116 -16.39 12.22 -2.05
N GLY A 117 -16.04 13.00 -3.08
CA GLY A 117 -15.17 14.18 -2.97
C GLY A 117 -13.67 13.89 -3.14
N GLN A 118 -13.28 12.64 -3.19
CA GLN A 118 -11.92 12.18 -3.47
C GLN A 118 -11.76 11.77 -4.96
N PRO A 119 -10.53 11.64 -5.49
CA PRO A 119 -10.29 11.00 -6.78
C PRO A 119 -10.90 9.59 -6.83
N GLU A 120 -11.41 9.19 -7.99
CA GLU A 120 -12.02 7.86 -8.17
C GLU A 120 -11.01 6.72 -8.11
N THR A 121 -9.79 7.01 -8.56
CA THR A 121 -8.66 6.05 -8.63
C THR A 121 -7.44 6.63 -7.95
N LEU A 122 -6.41 5.81 -7.74
CA LEU A 122 -5.11 6.21 -7.21
C LEU A 122 -4.28 6.94 -8.28
N ASP A 123 -4.84 8.00 -8.83
CA ASP A 123 -4.23 8.90 -9.80
C ASP A 123 -4.42 10.33 -9.32
N ARG A 124 -3.33 11.09 -9.23
CA ARG A 124 -3.36 12.51 -8.86
C ARG A 124 -4.11 12.80 -7.56
N VAL A 125 -3.91 11.95 -6.56
CA VAL A 125 -4.47 12.17 -5.23
C VAL A 125 -3.80 13.41 -4.61
N PRO A 126 -4.57 14.41 -4.14
CA PRO A 126 -4.00 15.61 -3.53
C PRO A 126 -3.35 15.29 -2.17
N VAL A 127 -2.09 15.64 -2.00
CA VAL A 127 -1.36 15.50 -0.73
C VAL A 127 -2.03 16.36 0.37
N GLU A 128 -2.68 17.44 -0.02
CA GLU A 128 -3.45 18.33 0.86
C GLU A 128 -4.61 17.62 1.58
N THR A 129 -5.01 16.44 1.14
CA THR A 129 -5.99 15.62 1.89
C THR A 129 -5.47 15.26 3.28
N ALA A 130 -4.15 15.07 3.43
CA ALA A 130 -3.53 14.83 4.74
C ALA A 130 -3.59 16.08 5.63
N SER A 131 -3.30 17.27 5.08
CA SER A 131 -3.44 18.53 5.83
C SER A 131 -4.87 18.73 6.34
N GLN A 132 -5.89 18.45 5.49
CA GLN A 132 -7.29 18.51 5.88
C GLN A 132 -7.64 17.50 6.98
N ALA A 133 -7.02 16.32 6.95
CA ALA A 133 -7.23 15.31 8.01
C ALA A 133 -6.61 15.75 9.34
N ILE A 134 -5.47 16.40 9.31
CA ILE A 134 -4.85 16.99 10.51
C ILE A 134 -5.69 18.16 11.04
N ASP A 135 -6.19 19.06 10.17
CA ASP A 135 -7.13 20.14 10.56
C ASP A 135 -8.39 19.57 11.24
N TRP A 136 -8.90 18.46 10.71
CA TRP A 136 -10.03 17.74 11.30
C TRP A 136 -9.67 17.18 12.67
N ALA A 137 -8.48 16.57 12.82
CA ALA A 137 -7.99 16.05 14.09
C ALA A 137 -7.84 17.16 15.16
N GLU A 138 -7.23 18.29 14.80
CA GLU A 138 -7.09 19.46 15.68
C GLU A 138 -8.44 20.00 16.20
N ALA A 139 -9.50 19.84 15.40
CA ALA A 139 -10.84 20.29 15.78
C ALA A 139 -11.67 19.27 16.57
N ASN A 140 -11.34 17.97 16.50
CA ASN A 140 -12.22 16.90 16.99
C ASN A 140 -11.55 15.88 17.93
N ALA A 141 -10.22 15.72 17.87
CA ALA A 141 -9.51 14.81 18.76
C ALA A 141 -9.23 15.44 20.14
N GLU A 142 -8.94 14.61 21.14
CA GLU A 142 -8.54 15.05 22.48
C GLU A 142 -7.23 15.84 22.45
N SER A 143 -6.26 15.32 21.66
CA SER A 143 -4.98 15.96 21.37
C SER A 143 -4.57 15.61 19.93
N ALA A 144 -4.14 16.59 19.16
CA ALA A 144 -3.60 16.36 17.83
C ALA A 144 -2.07 16.53 17.74
N ASP A 145 -1.38 16.63 18.87
CA ASP A 145 0.07 16.80 18.95
C ASP A 145 0.64 15.77 19.96
N PRO A 146 1.57 14.89 19.53
CA PRO A 146 2.16 14.76 18.20
C PRO A 146 1.23 14.10 17.16
N VAL A 147 1.47 14.40 15.87
CA VAL A 147 0.84 13.72 14.73
C VAL A 147 1.74 12.58 14.26
N THR A 148 1.26 11.36 14.36
CA THR A 148 1.94 10.17 13.82
C THR A 148 1.17 9.61 12.63
N ILE A 149 1.88 9.31 11.55
CA ILE A 149 1.29 8.71 10.34
C ILE A 149 1.74 7.26 10.21
N VAL A 150 0.77 6.36 10.02
CA VAL A 150 1.01 4.95 9.67
C VAL A 150 0.52 4.71 8.25
N GLY A 151 1.42 4.33 7.37
CA GLY A 151 1.10 4.03 5.98
C GLY A 151 1.56 2.66 5.55
N THR A 152 0.73 1.97 4.76
CA THR A 152 1.02 0.65 4.19
C THR A 152 1.13 0.74 2.67
N SER A 153 2.22 0.22 2.07
CA SER A 153 2.40 0.16 0.61
C SER A 153 2.26 1.55 -0.04
N LYS A 154 1.27 1.78 -0.88
CA LYS A 154 1.02 3.13 -1.47
C LYS A 154 0.66 4.18 -0.41
N GLY A 155 0.06 3.79 0.71
CA GLY A 155 -0.11 4.68 1.86
C GLY A 155 1.21 5.02 2.55
N ALA A 156 2.19 4.11 2.55
CA ALA A 156 3.54 4.40 3.03
C ALA A 156 4.30 5.38 2.10
N GLU A 157 4.10 5.28 0.78
CA GLU A 157 4.61 6.26 -0.19
C GLU A 157 4.01 7.65 0.07
N LEU A 158 2.69 7.74 0.31
CA LEU A 158 2.03 8.99 0.72
C LEU A 158 2.61 9.51 2.04
N ALA A 159 2.68 8.68 3.07
CA ALA A 159 3.19 9.05 4.38
C ALA A 159 4.63 9.60 4.31
N ALA A 160 5.50 8.92 3.56
CA ALA A 160 6.89 9.35 3.35
C ALA A 160 6.99 10.72 2.65
N LEU A 161 6.02 11.07 1.81
CA LEU A 161 5.99 12.35 1.08
C LEU A 161 5.58 13.52 1.98
N LEU A 162 4.80 13.28 3.04
CA LEU A 162 4.19 14.34 3.86
C LEU A 162 5.17 15.28 4.55
N PRO A 163 6.29 14.88 5.14
CA PRO A 163 7.20 15.80 5.81
C PRO A 163 7.69 16.97 4.94
N THR A 164 7.69 16.78 3.61
CA THR A 164 8.04 17.84 2.66
C THR A 164 6.94 18.90 2.53
N TYR A 165 5.67 18.54 2.71
CA TYR A 165 4.52 19.40 2.38
C TYR A 165 3.62 19.73 3.58
N GLU A 166 3.71 18.94 4.67
CA GLU A 166 2.91 19.09 5.88
C GLU A 166 3.81 19.05 7.13
N PRO A 167 4.26 20.21 7.61
CA PRO A 167 5.25 20.30 8.70
C PRO A 167 4.70 19.89 10.08
N ARG A 168 3.39 19.63 10.21
CA ARG A 168 2.78 19.14 11.47
C ARG A 168 2.91 17.62 11.63
N VAL A 169 3.45 16.93 10.65
CA VAL A 169 3.75 15.49 10.79
C VAL A 169 5.01 15.32 11.61
N ASP A 170 4.88 14.71 12.78
CA ASP A 170 5.99 14.50 13.71
C ASP A 170 6.68 13.16 13.48
N ASN A 171 5.93 12.07 13.38
CA ASN A 171 6.49 10.71 13.28
C ASN A 171 5.87 9.92 12.15
N LEU A 172 6.63 8.96 11.63
CA LEU A 172 6.20 8.07 10.55
C LEU A 172 6.35 6.59 10.92
N VAL A 173 5.37 5.79 10.51
CA VAL A 173 5.48 4.33 10.44
C VAL A 173 5.18 3.89 9.02
N LEU A 174 6.12 3.18 8.40
CA LEU A 174 6.04 2.78 7.01
C LEU A 174 6.09 1.25 6.89
N PHE A 175 4.98 0.64 6.45
CA PHE A 175 4.93 -0.78 6.12
C PHE A 175 5.11 -0.97 4.61
N ALA A 176 6.04 -1.81 4.20
CA ALA A 176 6.42 -2.04 2.81
C ALA A 176 6.62 -0.71 2.05
N PRO A 177 7.62 0.11 2.41
CA PRO A 177 7.81 1.45 1.86
C PRO A 177 8.32 1.46 0.43
N MET A 178 8.19 2.62 -0.21
CA MET A 178 8.92 3.04 -1.39
C MET A 178 9.56 4.40 -1.11
N ASP A 179 10.82 4.59 -1.53
CA ASP A 179 11.58 5.85 -1.38
C ASP A 179 11.49 6.77 -2.61
N HIS A 180 10.62 6.42 -3.55
CA HIS A 180 10.32 7.20 -4.75
C HIS A 180 8.80 7.30 -4.94
N VAL A 181 8.35 8.43 -5.47
CA VAL A 181 6.99 8.57 -5.95
C VAL A 181 6.82 7.75 -7.23
N MET A 182 5.83 6.89 -7.24
CA MET A 182 5.53 6.03 -8.38
C MET A 182 4.32 6.54 -9.17
N GLN A 183 4.23 6.12 -10.43
CA GLN A 183 3.05 6.33 -11.27
C GLN A 183 1.77 5.86 -10.57
N GLY A 184 0.65 6.52 -10.88
CA GLY A 184 -0.68 6.12 -10.48
C GLY A 184 -1.09 4.75 -10.99
N MET A 185 -2.18 4.22 -10.46
CA MET A 185 -2.59 2.82 -10.69
C MET A 185 -3.61 2.66 -11.82
N ASP A 186 -4.20 3.73 -12.35
CA ASP A 186 -5.04 3.64 -13.56
C ASP A 186 -4.15 3.45 -14.80
N GLN A 187 -4.12 2.23 -15.32
CA GLN A 187 -3.28 1.88 -16.48
C GLN A 187 -3.63 2.66 -17.76
N ARG A 188 -4.75 3.37 -17.80
CA ARG A 188 -5.16 4.24 -18.92
C ARG A 188 -4.39 5.56 -18.94
N ASN A 189 -3.82 5.95 -17.80
CA ASN A 189 -3.15 7.22 -17.59
C ASN A 189 -1.70 7.00 -17.14
N VAL A 190 -0.79 7.80 -17.70
CA VAL A 190 0.59 7.87 -17.22
C VAL A 190 0.74 9.20 -16.49
N VAL A 191 0.39 9.18 -15.21
CA VAL A 191 0.36 10.36 -14.33
C VAL A 191 0.92 9.99 -12.97
N SER A 192 1.26 10.98 -12.14
CA SER A 192 1.67 10.74 -10.75
C SER A 192 0.53 10.13 -9.91
N SER A 193 0.86 9.35 -8.88
CA SER A 193 -0.10 9.00 -7.85
C SER A 193 -0.57 10.24 -7.08
N TRP A 194 0.29 11.25 -6.93
CA TRP A 194 0.10 12.39 -6.02
C TRP A 194 0.21 13.73 -6.73
N THR A 195 -0.53 14.71 -6.21
CA THR A 195 -0.42 16.11 -6.63
C THR A 195 -0.21 17.02 -5.43
N VAL A 196 0.48 18.15 -5.70
CA VAL A 196 0.59 19.28 -4.77
C VAL A 196 0.18 20.55 -5.52
N GLY A 197 -0.77 21.31 -5.00
CA GLY A 197 -1.34 22.46 -5.69
C GLY A 197 -1.96 22.10 -7.04
N GLY A 198 -2.42 20.86 -7.23
CA GLY A 198 -2.97 20.35 -8.48
C GLY A 198 -1.93 20.00 -9.56
N GLN A 199 -0.64 20.07 -9.25
CA GLN A 199 0.44 19.68 -10.14
C GLN A 199 0.96 18.29 -9.75
N ASP A 200 1.29 17.47 -10.76
CA ASP A 200 1.88 16.15 -10.52
C ASP A 200 3.20 16.29 -9.73
N VAL A 201 3.34 15.55 -8.64
CA VAL A 201 4.64 15.35 -8.00
C VAL A 201 5.52 14.55 -8.96
N PRO A 202 6.81 14.86 -9.14
CA PRO A 202 7.71 14.05 -9.96
C PRO A 202 7.61 12.58 -9.60
N TYR A 203 7.54 11.70 -10.58
CA TYR A 203 7.27 10.28 -10.37
C TYR A 203 8.03 9.37 -11.34
N VAL A 204 8.20 8.12 -10.96
CA VAL A 204 8.76 7.06 -11.80
C VAL A 204 7.62 6.40 -12.58
N ALA A 205 7.71 6.38 -13.91
CA ALA A 205 6.74 5.72 -14.75
C ALA A 205 7.11 4.24 -14.98
N TYR A 206 6.12 3.35 -14.94
CA TYR A 206 6.34 1.91 -15.18
C TYR A 206 6.87 1.61 -16.59
N ALA A 207 6.54 2.47 -17.56
CA ALA A 207 7.02 2.35 -18.94
C ALA A 207 8.53 2.62 -19.10
N ASP A 208 9.16 3.23 -18.08
CA ASP A 208 10.59 3.53 -18.06
C ASP A 208 11.44 2.28 -17.78
N ALA A 209 10.82 1.19 -17.31
CA ALA A 209 11.49 -0.09 -17.13
C ALA A 209 12.11 -0.58 -18.45
N PRO A 210 13.42 -0.87 -18.49
CA PRO A 210 14.09 -1.27 -19.73
C PRO A 210 13.62 -2.64 -20.18
N GLY A 211 13.33 -2.75 -21.49
CA GLY A 211 13.02 -4.00 -22.14
C GLY A 211 11.56 -4.43 -22.09
N ARG A 212 11.22 -5.43 -22.91
CA ARG A 212 9.84 -5.96 -23.00
C ARG A 212 9.60 -7.20 -22.14
N GLY A 213 10.63 -7.73 -21.49
CA GLY A 213 10.57 -8.98 -20.72
C GLY A 213 9.58 -8.94 -19.57
N PRO A 214 9.63 -7.94 -18.67
CA PRO A 214 8.68 -7.82 -17.57
C PRO A 214 7.23 -7.69 -18.06
N VAL A 215 6.96 -6.82 -19.02
CA VAL A 215 5.62 -6.61 -19.60
C VAL A 215 5.06 -7.89 -20.23
N LEU A 216 5.91 -8.65 -20.95
CA LEU A 216 5.49 -9.93 -21.54
C LEU A 216 5.15 -10.96 -20.46
N ARG A 217 5.92 -11.02 -19.36
CA ARG A 217 5.63 -11.91 -18.24
C ARG A 217 4.30 -11.55 -17.56
N LEU A 218 4.02 -10.26 -17.34
CA LEU A 218 2.74 -9.79 -16.83
C LEU A 218 1.58 -10.23 -17.73
N ALA A 219 1.71 -10.00 -19.04
CA ALA A 219 0.68 -10.40 -20.01
C ALA A 219 0.45 -11.92 -20.03
N LEU A 220 1.51 -12.73 -19.94
CA LEU A 220 1.42 -14.18 -19.88
C LEU A 220 0.79 -14.65 -18.55
N ALA A 221 1.20 -14.09 -17.41
CA ALA A 221 0.62 -14.40 -16.11
C ALA A 221 -0.89 -14.13 -16.11
N SER A 222 -1.28 -12.95 -16.55
CA SER A 222 -2.70 -12.55 -16.67
C SER A 222 -3.48 -13.45 -17.62
N LEU A 223 -2.91 -13.80 -18.80
CA LEU A 223 -3.52 -14.73 -19.75
C LEU A 223 -3.75 -16.11 -19.14
N LEU A 224 -2.79 -16.62 -18.38
CA LEU A 224 -2.82 -17.95 -17.79
C LEU A 224 -3.51 -18.00 -16.41
N GLY A 225 -3.94 -16.86 -15.86
CA GLY A 225 -4.52 -16.78 -14.52
C GLY A 225 -3.52 -17.13 -13.41
N ALA A 226 -2.24 -16.82 -13.62
CA ALA A 226 -1.21 -16.91 -12.61
C ALA A 226 -1.05 -15.58 -11.89
N PRO A 227 -0.58 -15.55 -10.62
CA PRO A 227 -0.26 -14.29 -9.93
C PRO A 227 0.76 -13.45 -10.70
N ILE A 228 0.56 -12.14 -10.66
CA ILE A 228 1.40 -11.17 -11.35
C ILE A 228 2.59 -10.83 -10.45
N HIS A 229 3.80 -10.97 -10.97
CA HIS A 229 5.05 -10.60 -10.31
C HIS A 229 5.44 -9.18 -10.74
N LEU A 230 5.27 -8.20 -9.86
CA LEU A 230 5.46 -6.78 -10.17
C LEU A 230 6.87 -6.25 -9.85
N ARG A 231 7.55 -6.79 -8.84
CA ARG A 231 8.87 -6.32 -8.39
C ARG A 231 9.87 -6.05 -9.53
N PRO A 232 10.04 -6.92 -10.56
CA PRO A 232 10.98 -6.64 -11.64
C PRO A 232 10.61 -5.43 -12.53
N VAL A 233 9.31 -5.05 -12.54
CA VAL A 233 8.86 -3.85 -13.26
C VAL A 233 9.27 -2.61 -12.49
N PHE A 234 9.04 -2.61 -11.17
CA PHE A 234 9.43 -1.50 -10.30
C PHE A 234 10.96 -1.33 -10.26
N GLU A 235 11.70 -2.42 -10.06
CA GLU A 235 13.17 -2.39 -10.06
C GLU A 235 13.70 -1.80 -11.38
N GLY A 236 13.21 -2.29 -12.53
CA GLY A 236 13.61 -1.76 -13.82
C GLY A 236 13.24 -0.29 -14.03
N ALA A 237 12.08 0.16 -13.55
CA ALA A 237 11.68 1.55 -13.65
C ALA A 237 12.55 2.47 -12.77
N LEU A 238 12.95 2.00 -11.59
CA LEU A 238 13.85 2.74 -10.69
C LEU A 238 15.28 2.87 -11.23
N GLU A 239 15.73 2.00 -12.14
CA GLU A 239 17.02 2.11 -12.83
C GLU A 239 17.04 3.22 -13.90
N ALA A 240 15.89 3.78 -14.27
CA ALA A 240 15.82 4.83 -15.28
C ALA A 240 16.51 6.11 -14.80
N PRO A 241 17.26 6.83 -15.69
CA PRO A 241 18.03 8.01 -15.28
C PRO A 241 17.19 9.12 -14.63
N GLN A 242 15.92 9.26 -15.00
CA GLN A 242 14.98 10.25 -14.48
C GLN A 242 14.38 9.88 -13.11
N SER A 243 14.61 8.67 -12.62
CA SER A 243 14.05 8.24 -11.32
C SER A 243 14.52 9.09 -10.15
N GLY A 244 15.72 9.65 -10.22
CA GLY A 244 16.28 10.50 -9.16
C GLY A 244 15.45 11.73 -8.83
N ASP A 245 14.72 12.29 -9.81
CA ASP A 245 13.83 13.45 -9.60
C ASP A 245 12.57 13.07 -8.79
N ALA A 246 12.22 11.80 -8.74
CA ALA A 246 11.08 11.26 -8.03
C ALA A 246 11.42 10.75 -6.63
N ARG A 247 12.68 10.84 -6.21
CA ARG A 247 13.09 10.42 -4.85
C ARG A 247 12.44 11.29 -3.80
N ILE A 248 11.90 10.67 -2.75
CA ILE A 248 11.21 11.34 -1.66
C ILE A 248 12.26 11.92 -0.69
N ASP A 249 12.12 13.21 -0.35
CA ASP A 249 12.98 13.88 0.64
C ASP A 249 12.38 13.74 2.04
N LEU A 250 12.96 12.87 2.85
CA LEU A 250 12.56 12.60 4.23
C LEU A 250 13.32 13.49 5.25
N THR A 251 14.30 14.27 4.82
CA THR A 251 15.16 15.06 5.73
C THR A 251 14.44 16.15 6.51
N ARG A 252 13.16 16.39 6.19
CA ARG A 252 12.29 17.35 6.88
C ARG A 252 11.46 16.73 8.01
N LEU A 253 11.52 15.42 8.21
CA LEU A 253 10.84 14.77 9.33
C LEU A 253 11.51 15.23 10.64
N PRO A 254 10.74 15.83 11.58
CA PRO A 254 11.34 16.36 12.81
C PRO A 254 11.58 15.28 13.88
N GLY A 255 10.83 14.19 13.85
CA GLY A 255 10.83 13.14 14.87
C GLY A 255 11.33 11.80 14.35
N GLU A 256 10.69 10.74 14.80
CA GLU A 256 11.12 9.36 14.64
C GLU A 256 10.44 8.66 13.46
N MET A 257 11.12 7.68 12.90
CA MET A 257 10.59 6.84 11.84
C MET A 257 10.78 5.35 12.16
N LEU A 258 9.70 4.58 11.99
CA LEU A 258 9.69 3.12 12.10
C LEU A 258 9.35 2.51 10.75
N VAL A 259 10.20 1.60 10.27
CA VAL A 259 10.07 1.03 8.92
C VAL A 259 10.05 -0.49 9.00
N PHE A 260 9.03 -1.09 8.36
CA PHE A 260 8.89 -2.54 8.25
C PHE A 260 8.87 -2.96 6.78
N ALA A 261 9.66 -3.97 6.42
CA ALA A 261 9.73 -4.49 5.07
C ALA A 261 9.90 -6.01 5.03
N GLY A 262 9.32 -6.65 4.02
CA GLY A 262 9.59 -8.03 3.69
C GLY A 262 10.80 -8.17 2.78
N GLY A 263 11.72 -9.09 3.09
CA GLY A 263 12.88 -9.40 2.24
C GLY A 263 12.50 -10.15 0.96
N ASP A 264 11.43 -10.99 1.04
CA ASP A 264 10.84 -11.68 -0.11
C ASP A 264 9.62 -10.93 -0.69
N ASP A 265 9.60 -9.60 -0.59
CA ASP A 265 8.57 -8.78 -1.24
C ASP A 265 8.63 -8.95 -2.76
N GLN A 266 7.53 -9.45 -3.36
CA GLN A 266 7.42 -9.73 -4.80
C GLN A 266 6.57 -8.69 -5.54
N VAL A 267 6.04 -7.68 -4.82
CA VAL A 267 5.31 -6.55 -5.41
C VAL A 267 6.30 -5.46 -5.82
N TRP A 268 7.11 -4.96 -4.90
CA TRP A 268 8.15 -3.96 -5.16
C TRP A 268 9.36 -4.11 -4.21
N PRO A 269 10.49 -3.41 -4.43
CA PRO A 269 11.70 -3.59 -3.64
C PRO A 269 11.66 -2.82 -2.30
N ALA A 270 10.69 -3.17 -1.41
CA ALA A 270 10.50 -2.48 -0.14
C ALA A 270 11.71 -2.61 0.79
N ASP A 271 12.38 -3.75 0.80
CA ASP A 271 13.59 -3.99 1.56
C ASP A 271 14.74 -3.06 1.14
N ALA A 272 14.91 -2.85 -0.17
CA ALA A 272 15.92 -1.94 -0.69
C ALA A 272 15.56 -0.48 -0.40
N ALA A 273 14.28 -0.10 -0.51
CA ALA A 273 13.79 1.22 -0.13
C ALA A 273 14.00 1.49 1.36
N ALA A 274 13.66 0.55 2.24
CA ALA A 274 13.85 0.65 3.69
C ALA A 274 15.33 0.91 4.07
N ARG A 275 16.26 0.21 3.41
CA ARG A 275 17.70 0.43 3.64
C ARG A 275 18.14 1.84 3.23
N ARG A 276 17.69 2.34 2.06
CA ARG A 276 18.03 3.69 1.59
C ARG A 276 17.39 4.78 2.46
N ILE A 277 16.18 4.56 2.98
CA ILE A 277 15.52 5.45 3.95
C ILE A 277 16.37 5.55 5.23
N ALA A 278 16.85 4.43 5.76
CA ALA A 278 17.70 4.42 6.94
C ALA A 278 19.08 5.09 6.71
N GLU A 279 19.60 5.02 5.48
CA GLU A 279 20.83 5.73 5.12
C GLU A 279 20.64 7.25 5.10
N ASP A 280 19.45 7.74 4.72
CA ASP A 280 19.15 9.18 4.70
C ASP A 280 18.95 9.76 6.12
N LEU A 281 18.39 8.98 7.05
CA LEU A 281 18.07 9.38 8.42
C LEU A 281 18.51 8.33 9.45
N PRO A 282 19.82 8.06 9.60
CA PRO A 282 20.31 6.93 10.38
C PRO A 282 20.09 7.05 11.89
N GLU A 283 19.90 8.26 12.42
CA GLU A 283 19.75 8.49 13.86
C GLU A 283 18.29 8.44 14.33
N SER A 284 17.34 8.69 13.42
CA SER A 284 15.90 8.75 13.73
C SER A 284 15.08 7.64 13.05
N THR A 285 15.73 6.66 12.41
CA THR A 285 15.03 5.58 11.70
C THR A 285 15.37 4.21 12.30
N GLU A 286 14.34 3.53 12.81
CA GLU A 286 14.40 2.12 13.19
C GLU A 286 13.84 1.25 12.05
N VAL A 287 14.62 0.27 11.56
CA VAL A 287 14.24 -0.57 10.42
C VAL A 287 14.19 -2.04 10.81
N HIS A 288 13.10 -2.70 10.45
CA HIS A 288 12.91 -4.14 10.59
C HIS A 288 12.65 -4.76 9.22
N ILE A 289 13.58 -5.59 8.75
CA ILE A 289 13.45 -6.35 7.51
C ILE A 289 13.33 -7.83 7.87
N TYR A 290 12.20 -8.44 7.47
CA TYR A 290 11.90 -9.85 7.71
C TYR A 290 12.24 -10.63 6.45
N ASP A 291 13.40 -11.28 6.42
CA ASP A 291 14.01 -11.86 5.21
C ASP A 291 13.07 -12.77 4.40
N ASP A 292 12.25 -13.59 5.08
CA ASP A 292 11.36 -14.57 4.45
C ASP A 292 9.91 -14.09 4.36
N ALA A 293 9.60 -12.83 4.71
CA ALA A 293 8.27 -12.26 4.62
C ALA A 293 8.05 -11.51 3.30
N GLY A 294 6.78 -11.47 2.86
CA GLY A 294 6.36 -10.81 1.63
C GLY A 294 6.00 -9.33 1.80
N HIS A 295 5.23 -8.80 0.83
CA HIS A 295 4.90 -7.37 0.69
C HIS A 295 4.18 -6.80 1.90
N VAL A 296 3.09 -7.44 2.32
CA VAL A 296 2.32 -7.05 3.51
C VAL A 296 2.10 -8.29 4.37
N PHE A 297 2.33 -8.16 5.65
CA PHE A 297 2.34 -9.29 6.56
C PHE A 297 0.93 -9.80 6.91
N SER A 298 -0.10 -8.97 6.66
CA SER A 298 -1.50 -9.32 6.91
C SER A 298 -2.08 -10.33 5.91
N VAL A 299 -1.35 -10.63 4.81
CA VAL A 299 -1.80 -11.58 3.80
C VAL A 299 -1.29 -12.98 4.15
N PRO A 300 -2.17 -13.94 4.47
CA PRO A 300 -1.76 -15.31 4.74
C PRO A 300 -1.37 -16.02 3.43
N GLY A 301 -0.09 -16.03 3.11
CA GLY A 301 0.43 -16.68 1.92
C GLY A 301 1.13 -15.74 0.94
N ALA A 302 1.65 -16.34 -0.13
CA ALA A 302 2.51 -15.63 -1.09
C ALA A 302 1.75 -14.87 -2.19
N HIS A 303 0.42 -14.73 -2.10
CA HIS A 303 -0.42 -14.23 -3.19
C HIS A 303 -1.68 -13.54 -2.63
N ALA A 304 -2.02 -12.38 -3.18
CA ALA A 304 -3.26 -11.66 -2.90
C ALA A 304 -3.66 -10.77 -4.09
N ASP A 305 -4.97 -10.61 -4.32
CA ASP A 305 -5.55 -9.74 -5.38
C ASP A 305 -4.93 -9.98 -6.77
N GLY A 306 -4.63 -11.25 -7.08
CA GLY A 306 -3.99 -11.62 -8.33
C GLY A 306 -2.52 -11.22 -8.44
N MET A 307 -1.90 -10.70 -7.38
CA MET A 307 -0.49 -10.32 -7.31
C MET A 307 0.30 -11.32 -6.48
N LEU A 308 1.54 -11.56 -6.85
CA LEU A 308 2.47 -12.32 -6.04
C LEU A 308 2.99 -11.39 -4.93
N SER A 309 2.58 -11.64 -3.69
CA SER A 309 3.01 -10.88 -2.51
C SER A 309 4.38 -11.29 -1.99
N GLY A 310 4.75 -12.55 -2.17
CA GLY A 310 5.94 -13.14 -1.55
C GLY A 310 5.72 -13.65 -0.13
N GLY A 311 6.76 -14.21 0.43
CA GLY A 311 6.77 -14.82 1.74
C GLY A 311 6.01 -16.15 1.85
N SER A 312 6.20 -16.84 2.96
CA SER A 312 5.38 -17.97 3.36
C SER A 312 4.30 -17.55 4.36
N ALA A 313 3.25 -18.34 4.52
CA ALA A 313 2.21 -18.09 5.52
C ALA A 313 2.77 -17.97 6.94
N GLU A 314 3.76 -18.80 7.27
CA GLU A 314 4.42 -18.80 8.59
C GLU A 314 5.30 -17.56 8.78
N ALA A 315 6.10 -17.19 7.77
CA ALA A 315 6.96 -16.01 7.84
C ALA A 315 6.15 -14.72 7.90
N ASN A 316 5.11 -14.62 7.09
CA ASN A 316 4.20 -13.45 7.10
C ASN A 316 3.48 -13.32 8.45
N ALA A 317 2.99 -14.43 9.03
CA ALA A 317 2.32 -14.40 10.34
C ALA A 317 3.29 -14.00 11.46
N ALA A 318 4.52 -14.51 11.46
CA ALA A 318 5.55 -14.14 12.43
C ALA A 318 5.95 -12.65 12.29
N ALA A 319 6.12 -12.16 11.06
CA ALA A 319 6.43 -10.77 10.79
C ALA A 319 5.29 -9.84 11.22
N LEU A 320 4.02 -10.22 10.99
CA LEU A 320 2.84 -9.49 11.43
C LEU A 320 2.79 -9.37 12.95
N GLU A 321 2.97 -10.50 13.67
CA GLU A 321 2.94 -10.52 15.13
C GLU A 321 4.03 -9.62 15.72
N GLU A 322 5.25 -9.74 15.21
CA GLU A 322 6.38 -8.97 15.72
C GLU A 322 6.28 -7.49 15.34
N SER A 323 5.93 -7.15 14.11
CA SER A 323 5.77 -5.75 13.67
C SER A 323 4.66 -5.05 14.45
N ASN A 324 3.53 -5.71 14.70
CA ASN A 324 2.44 -5.17 15.51
C ASN A 324 2.86 -4.92 16.97
N ARG A 325 3.64 -5.81 17.55
CA ARG A 325 4.19 -5.62 18.91
C ARG A 325 5.11 -4.40 18.96
N ILE A 326 6.05 -4.30 18.03
CA ILE A 326 7.01 -3.19 17.95
C ILE A 326 6.26 -1.87 17.68
N LEU A 327 5.30 -1.86 16.76
CA LEU A 327 4.46 -0.71 16.46
C LEU A 327 3.83 -0.13 17.73
N VAL A 328 3.14 -0.97 18.50
CA VAL A 328 2.47 -0.53 19.75
C VAL A 328 3.49 -0.01 20.77
N GLU A 329 4.62 -0.69 20.95
CA GLU A 329 5.67 -0.27 21.88
C GLU A 329 6.27 1.09 21.49
N ARG A 330 6.61 1.31 20.20
CA ARG A 330 7.24 2.55 19.75
C ARG A 330 6.27 3.74 19.78
N LEU A 331 5.04 3.56 19.36
CA LEU A 331 4.07 4.66 19.42
C LEU A 331 3.79 5.08 20.88
N ALA A 332 3.76 4.13 21.81
CA ALA A 332 3.63 4.44 23.23
C ALA A 332 4.84 5.22 23.78
N ASP A 333 6.04 5.01 23.23
CA ASP A 333 7.24 5.78 23.60
C ASP A 333 7.21 7.20 23.01
N TRP A 334 6.74 7.38 21.77
CA TRP A 334 6.67 8.66 21.07
C TRP A 334 5.56 9.60 21.58
N SER A 335 4.56 9.06 22.23
CA SER A 335 3.37 9.78 22.72
C SER A 335 3.42 10.05 24.25
N ARG A 336 4.62 10.23 24.81
CA ARG A 336 4.83 10.55 26.24
C ARG A 336 5.08 12.02 26.48
#